data_cde470993e1e4af0a58d12741a64715e
#
_entry.id   cde470993e1e4af0a58d12741a64715e
#
_cell.length_a   1.000
_cell.length_b   1.000
_cell.length_c   1.000
_cell.angle_alpha   90.00
_cell.angle_beta   90.00
_cell.angle_gamma   90.00
#
_symmetry.space_group_name_H-M   'P 1'
#
loop_
_entity.id
_entity.type
_entity.pdbx_description
1 polymer ?
#
loop_
_entity_poly.entity_id
_entity_poly.type
_entity_poly.pdbx_seq_one_letter_code
_entity_poly.pdbx_strand_id
1 'polypeptide(L)'
;MAARRTSGGWRGKRRLVFLLLLTLVGLALWRWTPWPGAWELSRRSRPEVLRALPARGANPTLNELVYWMHRVRLQGHDVTNVIHLGIGWSGTQGRHRALVEASLQRNYDIAARLGLLTPENLGRLSRGRSAVITLGPYRGELAEVDHIVPFSLAPEVGNDLANLELMPASLNRRKSDRVGQRQMAYADAFRGAGLITPQTHERIRGAVAGRR
;
A
#
# COMPACT_ATOMS: atom_id res chain seq x y z
N MET A 1 -10.74 -27.76 67.30
CA MET A 1 -11.06 -27.55 65.86
C MET A 1 -10.21 -26.40 65.29
N ALA A 2 -9.22 -26.69 64.50
CA ALA A 2 -8.31 -25.71 63.93
C ALA A 2 -8.74 -25.39 62.50
N ALA A 3 -9.07 -24.12 62.23
CA ALA A 3 -9.44 -23.65 60.89
C ALA A 3 -8.21 -23.59 59.99
N ARG A 4 -8.18 -24.41 58.91
CA ARG A 4 -7.20 -24.33 57.85
C ARG A 4 -7.40 -23.02 57.03
N ARG A 5 -6.50 -22.06 57.21
CA ARG A 5 -6.44 -20.86 56.34
C ARG A 5 -5.94 -21.29 54.94
N THR A 6 -6.78 -21.16 53.93
CA THR A 6 -6.46 -21.39 52.52
C THR A 6 -5.58 -20.26 51.99
N SER A 7 -4.25 -20.44 51.94
CA SER A 7 -3.28 -19.48 51.43
C SER A 7 -3.15 -19.49 49.87
N GLY A 8 -4.08 -20.16 49.18
CA GLY A 8 -4.01 -20.35 47.71
C GLY A 8 -4.39 -19.11 46.85
N GLY A 9 -5.21 -18.23 47.40
CA GLY A 9 -5.77 -17.13 46.59
C GLY A 9 -4.78 -16.00 46.21
N TRP A 10 -3.74 -15.80 46.99
CA TRP A 10 -2.83 -14.65 46.82
C TRP A 10 -1.75 -14.93 45.79
N ARG A 11 -1.28 -16.16 45.64
CA ARG A 11 -0.31 -16.59 44.63
C ARG A 11 -0.95 -16.56 43.22
N GLY A 12 -2.20 -16.93 43.07
CA GLY A 12 -2.93 -16.85 41.79
C GLY A 12 -3.13 -15.40 41.32
N LYS A 13 -3.52 -14.49 42.21
CA LYS A 13 -3.68 -13.07 41.88
C LYS A 13 -2.35 -12.40 41.41
N ARG A 14 -1.25 -12.71 42.10
CA ARG A 14 0.09 -12.21 41.73
C ARG A 14 0.53 -12.71 40.33
N ARG A 15 0.28 -13.99 40.01
CA ARG A 15 0.56 -14.55 38.68
C ARG A 15 -0.29 -13.87 37.59
N LEU A 16 -1.57 -13.64 37.86
CA LEU A 16 -2.47 -12.96 36.92
C LEU A 16 -2.02 -11.51 36.64
N VAL A 17 -1.68 -10.75 37.68
CA VAL A 17 -1.16 -9.39 37.57
C VAL A 17 0.15 -9.35 36.76
N PHE A 18 1.07 -10.29 37.05
CA PHE A 18 2.33 -10.39 36.31
C PHE A 18 2.13 -10.71 34.83
N LEU A 19 1.23 -11.63 34.49
CA LEU A 19 0.87 -11.96 33.12
C LEU A 19 0.23 -10.75 32.41
N LEU A 20 -0.66 -10.03 33.07
CA LEU A 20 -1.25 -8.80 32.53
C LEU A 20 -0.20 -7.73 32.25
N LEU A 21 0.75 -7.53 33.18
CA LEU A 21 1.85 -6.59 32.97
C LEU A 21 2.75 -7.00 31.81
N LEU A 22 3.11 -8.27 31.69
CA LEU A 22 3.88 -8.78 30.56
C LEU A 22 3.14 -8.58 29.23
N THR A 23 1.83 -8.81 29.19
CA THR A 23 0.99 -8.58 28.02
C THR A 23 0.96 -7.10 27.65
N LEU A 24 0.79 -6.21 28.63
CA LEU A 24 0.78 -4.75 28.41
C LEU A 24 2.16 -4.26 27.91
N VAL A 25 3.25 -4.74 28.50
CA VAL A 25 4.62 -4.43 28.03
C VAL A 25 4.83 -4.98 26.63
N GLY A 26 4.40 -6.21 26.34
CA GLY A 26 4.47 -6.80 25.02
C GLY A 26 3.70 -5.99 23.97
N LEU A 27 2.48 -5.55 24.29
CA LEU A 27 1.67 -4.69 23.41
C LEU A 27 2.29 -3.30 23.22
N ALA A 28 2.88 -2.73 24.26
CA ALA A 28 3.60 -1.46 24.16
C ALA A 28 4.83 -1.58 23.26
N LEU A 29 5.65 -2.62 23.47
CA LEU A 29 6.82 -2.90 22.61
C LEU A 29 6.40 -3.19 21.16
N TRP A 30 5.34 -3.98 20.95
CA TRP A 30 4.78 -4.24 19.61
C TRP A 30 4.46 -2.94 18.87
N ARG A 31 3.89 -1.95 19.56
CA ARG A 31 3.52 -0.65 19.00
C ARG A 31 4.73 0.14 18.45
N TRP A 32 5.93 -0.09 18.98
CA TRP A 32 7.18 0.56 18.59
C TRP A 32 8.00 -0.22 17.56
N THR A 33 7.50 -1.37 17.11
CA THR A 33 8.14 -2.15 16.06
C THR A 33 7.55 -1.82 14.69
N PRO A 34 8.22 -2.14 13.55
CA PRO A 34 7.68 -1.97 12.21
C PRO A 34 6.54 -2.95 11.89
N TRP A 35 6.32 -3.97 12.71
CA TRP A 35 5.42 -5.09 12.43
C TRP A 35 3.97 -4.71 12.24
N PRO A 36 3.33 -3.81 13.04
CA PRO A 36 1.97 -3.37 12.78
C PRO A 36 1.81 -2.74 11.39
N GLY A 37 2.77 -1.90 10.97
CA GLY A 37 2.77 -1.32 9.63
C GLY A 37 2.96 -2.37 8.54
N ALA A 38 3.95 -3.27 8.69
CA ALA A 38 4.17 -4.37 7.75
C ALA A 38 2.95 -5.30 7.66
N TRP A 39 2.27 -5.58 8.78
CA TRP A 39 1.02 -6.35 8.81
C TRP A 39 -0.09 -5.67 8.01
N GLU A 40 -0.27 -4.35 8.19
CA GLU A 40 -1.29 -3.60 7.45
C GLU A 40 -0.97 -3.53 5.95
N LEU A 41 0.30 -3.40 5.58
CA LEU A 41 0.73 -3.51 4.19
C LEU A 41 0.41 -4.91 3.64
N SER A 42 0.81 -5.95 4.35
CA SER A 42 0.55 -7.35 3.95
C SER A 42 -0.94 -7.59 3.70
N ARG A 43 -1.76 -7.28 4.68
CA ARG A 43 -3.20 -7.57 4.64
C ARG A 43 -3.91 -6.88 3.47
N ARG A 44 -3.54 -5.60 3.19
CA ARG A 44 -4.14 -4.79 2.13
C ARG A 44 -3.58 -5.09 0.75
N SER A 45 -2.39 -5.69 0.67
CA SER A 45 -1.71 -5.96 -0.60
C SER A 45 -1.88 -7.39 -1.09
N ARG A 46 -2.72 -8.20 -0.43
CA ARG A 46 -2.97 -9.59 -0.84
C ARG A 46 -3.57 -9.64 -2.24
N PRO A 47 -2.95 -10.36 -3.18
CA PRO A 47 -3.43 -10.41 -4.57
C PRO A 47 -4.88 -10.89 -4.70
N GLU A 48 -5.30 -11.84 -3.86
CA GLU A 48 -6.68 -12.36 -3.86
C GLU A 48 -7.68 -11.30 -3.37
N VAL A 49 -7.30 -10.49 -2.38
CA VAL A 49 -8.15 -9.39 -1.87
C VAL A 49 -8.31 -8.32 -2.95
N LEU A 50 -7.20 -7.91 -3.59
CA LEU A 50 -7.21 -6.85 -4.61
C LEU A 50 -8.00 -7.30 -5.86
N ARG A 51 -7.85 -8.56 -6.29
CA ARG A 51 -8.59 -9.08 -7.44
C ARG A 51 -10.10 -9.20 -7.20
N ALA A 52 -10.53 -9.38 -5.95
CA ALA A 52 -11.95 -9.43 -5.58
C ALA A 52 -12.63 -8.05 -5.54
N LEU A 53 -11.86 -6.96 -5.60
CA LEU A 53 -12.40 -5.61 -5.60
C LEU A 53 -13.09 -5.27 -6.94
N PRO A 54 -14.13 -4.43 -6.94
CA PRO A 54 -14.70 -3.90 -8.19
C PRO A 54 -13.64 -3.08 -8.95
N ALA A 55 -13.91 -2.75 -10.20
CA ALA A 55 -13.01 -1.93 -11.02
C ALA A 55 -12.58 -0.65 -10.27
N ARG A 56 -11.29 -0.38 -10.24
CA ARG A 56 -10.67 0.73 -9.49
C ARG A 56 -10.85 0.66 -7.97
N GLY A 57 -11.24 -0.47 -7.42
CA GLY A 57 -11.44 -0.68 -5.98
C GLY A 57 -10.15 -0.63 -5.17
N ALA A 58 -8.97 -0.79 -5.79
CA ALA A 58 -7.68 -0.68 -5.13
C ALA A 58 -7.18 0.79 -4.96
N ASN A 59 -7.83 1.79 -5.54
CA ASN A 59 -7.44 3.19 -5.38
C ASN A 59 -7.45 3.65 -3.91
N PRO A 60 -8.53 3.44 -3.12
CA PRO A 60 -8.52 3.71 -1.68
C PRO A 60 -7.41 2.96 -0.94
N THR A 61 -7.17 1.70 -1.32
CA THR A 61 -6.13 0.85 -0.71
C THR A 61 -4.75 1.48 -0.86
N LEU A 62 -4.39 2.01 -2.04
CA LEU A 62 -3.10 2.67 -2.23
C LEU A 62 -2.95 3.89 -1.29
N ASN A 63 -3.99 4.70 -1.12
CA ASN A 63 -3.96 5.83 -0.19
C ASN A 63 -3.74 5.37 1.27
N GLU A 64 -4.41 4.31 1.70
CA GLU A 64 -4.21 3.72 3.03
C GLU A 64 -2.81 3.14 3.20
N LEU A 65 -2.23 2.52 2.16
CA LEU A 65 -0.86 2.02 2.20
C LEU A 65 0.15 3.16 2.37
N VAL A 66 -0.03 4.29 1.67
CA VAL A 66 0.79 5.50 1.85
C VAL A 66 0.71 6.02 3.29
N TYR A 67 -0.49 6.03 3.89
CA TYR A 67 -0.66 6.37 5.30
C TYR A 67 0.15 5.45 6.22
N TRP A 68 0.07 4.13 6.04
CA TRP A 68 0.76 3.17 6.88
C TRP A 68 2.27 3.25 6.74
N MET A 69 2.78 3.42 5.51
CA MET A 69 4.20 3.67 5.24
C MET A 69 4.70 4.91 5.98
N HIS A 70 3.91 6.00 5.97
CA HIS A 70 4.29 7.21 6.70
C HIS A 70 4.22 7.03 8.22
N ARG A 71 3.25 6.31 8.73
CA ARG A 71 3.15 5.98 10.17
C ARG A 71 4.41 5.30 10.70
N VAL A 72 4.93 4.31 9.97
CA VAL A 72 6.16 3.60 10.38
C VAL A 72 7.39 4.50 10.24
N ARG A 73 7.41 5.40 9.25
CA ARG A 73 8.48 6.40 9.12
C ARG A 73 8.52 7.35 10.31
N LEU A 74 7.36 7.81 10.79
CA LEU A 74 7.25 8.66 12.00
C LEU A 74 7.70 7.92 13.28
N GLN A 75 7.69 6.61 13.29
CA GLN A 75 8.23 5.76 14.38
C GLN A 75 9.73 5.51 14.25
N GLY A 76 10.41 6.11 13.25
CA GLY A 76 11.86 5.97 13.03
C GLY A 76 12.26 4.76 12.17
N HIS A 77 11.30 4.00 11.61
CA HIS A 77 11.60 2.84 10.80
C HIS A 77 11.85 3.21 9.33
N ASP A 78 12.68 2.42 8.66
CA ASP A 78 12.91 2.52 7.23
C ASP A 78 11.71 1.99 6.44
N VAL A 79 11.17 2.81 5.54
CA VAL A 79 9.97 2.49 4.74
C VAL A 79 10.22 1.34 3.78
N THR A 80 11.41 1.28 3.17
CA THR A 80 11.78 0.22 2.22
C THR A 80 11.76 -1.15 2.89
N ASN A 81 12.34 -1.23 4.11
CA ASN A 81 12.33 -2.45 4.90
C ASN A 81 10.91 -2.90 5.27
N VAL A 82 10.03 -1.94 5.62
CA VAL A 82 8.64 -2.25 5.96
C VAL A 82 7.84 -2.69 4.74
N ILE A 83 8.06 -2.09 3.57
CA ILE A 83 7.48 -2.56 2.30
C ILE A 83 7.93 -4.00 2.02
N HIS A 84 9.24 -4.26 2.09
CA HIS A 84 9.79 -5.59 1.84
C HIS A 84 9.19 -6.66 2.76
N LEU A 85 9.08 -6.38 4.06
CA LEU A 85 8.43 -7.27 5.04
C LEU A 85 6.94 -7.47 4.71
N GLY A 86 6.19 -6.39 4.54
CA GLY A 86 4.75 -6.45 4.32
C GLY A 86 4.38 -7.17 3.04
N ILE A 87 5.06 -6.88 1.93
CA ILE A 87 4.80 -7.55 0.66
C ILE A 87 5.31 -9.00 0.69
N GLY A 88 6.40 -9.29 1.42
CA GLY A 88 6.84 -10.67 1.67
C GLY A 88 5.77 -11.53 2.34
N TRP A 89 4.97 -10.95 3.23
CA TRP A 89 3.87 -11.65 3.93
C TRP A 89 2.54 -11.65 3.16
N SER A 90 2.40 -10.85 2.09
CA SER A 90 1.16 -10.75 1.32
C SER A 90 0.85 -11.96 0.43
N GLY A 91 1.81 -12.85 0.24
CA GLY A 91 1.71 -13.95 -0.72
C GLY A 91 2.14 -13.57 -2.15
N THR A 92 2.49 -12.31 -2.41
CA THR A 92 3.02 -11.88 -3.70
C THR A 92 4.45 -12.39 -3.90
N GLN A 93 4.77 -13.00 -5.04
CA GLN A 93 6.03 -13.69 -5.27
C GLN A 93 6.75 -13.27 -6.56
N GLY A 94 8.03 -13.64 -6.66
CA GLY A 94 8.83 -13.51 -7.87
C GLY A 94 8.89 -12.08 -8.44
N ARG A 95 8.78 -11.96 -9.76
CA ARG A 95 8.82 -10.65 -10.45
C ARG A 95 7.65 -9.74 -10.07
N HIS A 96 6.47 -10.31 -9.80
CA HIS A 96 5.32 -9.53 -9.34
C HIS A 96 5.61 -8.82 -8.01
N ARG A 97 6.22 -9.51 -7.05
CA ARG A 97 6.63 -8.93 -5.77
C ARG A 97 7.54 -7.71 -5.97
N ALA A 98 8.57 -7.84 -6.79
CA ALA A 98 9.48 -6.73 -7.08
C ALA A 98 8.77 -5.52 -7.69
N LEU A 99 7.79 -5.74 -8.59
CA LEU A 99 6.99 -4.67 -9.18
C LEU A 99 6.10 -3.96 -8.16
N VAL A 100 5.47 -4.71 -7.25
CA VAL A 100 4.64 -4.13 -6.17
C VAL A 100 5.50 -3.34 -5.18
N GLU A 101 6.63 -3.88 -4.74
CA GLU A 101 7.56 -3.19 -3.84
C GLU A 101 8.06 -1.87 -4.46
N ALA A 102 8.49 -1.90 -5.72
CA ALA A 102 8.92 -0.71 -6.45
C ALA A 102 7.78 0.32 -6.63
N SER A 103 6.56 -0.16 -6.85
CA SER A 103 5.38 0.71 -6.94
C SER A 103 5.08 1.41 -5.62
N LEU A 104 5.07 0.70 -4.51
CA LEU A 104 4.81 1.28 -3.19
C LEU A 104 5.87 2.31 -2.82
N GLN A 105 7.15 2.00 -3.03
CA GLN A 105 8.24 2.96 -2.81
C GLN A 105 8.05 4.21 -3.67
N ARG A 106 7.81 4.06 -4.97
CA ARG A 106 7.55 5.18 -5.89
C ARG A 106 6.37 6.03 -5.42
N ASN A 107 5.26 5.43 -5.02
CA ASN A 107 4.08 6.16 -4.55
C ASN A 107 4.33 6.89 -3.23
N TYR A 108 5.11 6.33 -2.33
CA TYR A 108 5.54 7.01 -1.11
C TYR A 108 6.40 8.24 -1.42
N ASP A 109 7.36 8.11 -2.36
CA ASP A 109 8.21 9.22 -2.80
C ASP A 109 7.41 10.31 -3.52
N ILE A 110 6.40 9.93 -4.32
CA ILE A 110 5.46 10.88 -4.94
C ILE A 110 4.67 11.61 -3.85
N ALA A 111 4.15 10.90 -2.87
CA ALA A 111 3.40 11.49 -1.76
C ALA A 111 4.25 12.51 -0.99
N ALA A 112 5.53 12.21 -0.74
CA ALA A 112 6.46 13.14 -0.11
C ALA A 112 6.71 14.38 -0.98
N ARG A 113 7.01 14.21 -2.28
CA ARG A 113 7.27 15.32 -3.19
C ARG A 113 6.07 16.24 -3.41
N LEU A 114 4.86 15.70 -3.42
CA LEU A 114 3.63 16.48 -3.56
C LEU A 114 3.14 17.08 -2.23
N GLY A 115 3.83 16.81 -1.11
CA GLY A 115 3.44 17.30 0.22
C GLY A 115 2.13 16.70 0.72
N LEU A 116 1.88 15.41 0.43
CA LEU A 116 0.66 14.73 0.86
C LEU A 116 0.72 14.24 2.32
N LEU A 117 1.91 14.29 2.95
CA LEU A 117 2.17 13.65 4.25
C LEU A 117 1.99 14.63 5.42
N THR A 118 1.03 15.56 5.33
CA THR A 118 0.67 16.51 6.40
C THR A 118 -0.33 15.90 7.39
N PRO A 119 -0.44 16.39 8.64
CA PRO A 119 -1.40 15.89 9.62
C PRO A 119 -2.85 15.83 9.09
N GLU A 120 -3.29 16.86 8.36
CA GLU A 120 -4.64 16.95 7.78
C GLU A 120 -4.86 15.87 6.72
N ASN A 121 -3.88 15.68 5.85
CA ASN A 121 -3.91 14.68 4.79
C ASN A 121 -3.81 13.25 5.32
N LEU A 122 -3.07 13.02 6.41
CA LEU A 122 -3.02 11.71 7.05
C LEU A 122 -4.40 11.24 7.50
N GLY A 123 -5.25 12.16 7.98
CA GLY A 123 -6.66 11.87 8.27
C GLY A 123 -7.49 11.50 7.04
N ARG A 124 -7.13 11.97 5.85
CA ARG A 124 -7.77 11.59 4.57
C ARG A 124 -7.26 10.23 4.09
N LEU A 125 -5.92 10.10 4.01
CA LEU A 125 -5.25 8.88 3.55
C LEU A 125 -5.62 7.66 4.39
N SER A 126 -5.73 7.80 5.72
CA SER A 126 -6.14 6.69 6.61
C SER A 126 -7.54 6.14 6.33
N ARG A 127 -8.38 6.91 5.63
CA ARG A 127 -9.73 6.52 5.17
C ARG A 127 -9.79 6.23 3.67
N GLY A 128 -8.64 6.00 3.04
CA GLY A 128 -8.55 5.74 1.60
C GLY A 128 -8.90 6.91 0.69
N ARG A 129 -9.01 8.15 1.23
CA ARG A 129 -9.41 9.33 0.47
C ARG A 129 -8.20 10.04 -0.12
N SER A 130 -8.37 10.62 -1.31
CA SER A 130 -7.36 11.47 -1.96
C SER A 130 -6.94 12.63 -1.07
N ALA A 131 -5.64 12.86 -0.96
CA ALA A 131 -5.04 13.95 -0.22
C ALA A 131 -4.95 15.22 -1.07
N VAL A 132 -4.86 16.38 -0.42
CA VAL A 132 -4.65 17.68 -1.08
C VAL A 132 -3.15 17.89 -1.26
N ILE A 133 -2.72 18.26 -2.46
CA ILE A 133 -1.33 18.59 -2.78
C ILE A 133 -0.97 19.92 -2.10
N THR A 134 0.11 19.93 -1.30
CA THR A 134 0.54 21.12 -0.58
C THR A 134 1.85 21.72 -1.12
N LEU A 135 2.56 21.02 -2.00
CA LEU A 135 3.84 21.44 -2.58
C LEU A 135 3.80 21.45 -4.11
N GLY A 136 4.61 22.33 -4.70
CA GLY A 136 4.83 22.39 -6.15
C GLY A 136 3.69 23.08 -6.94
N PRO A 137 3.75 22.96 -8.28
CA PRO A 137 2.86 23.71 -9.20
C PRO A 137 1.41 23.26 -9.19
N TYR A 138 1.10 22.11 -8.59
CA TYR A 138 -0.25 21.54 -8.48
C TYR A 138 -0.88 21.75 -7.10
N ARG A 139 -0.30 22.65 -6.29
CA ARG A 139 -0.80 22.96 -4.94
C ARG A 139 -2.29 23.31 -4.97
N GLY A 140 -3.06 22.70 -4.06
CA GLY A 140 -4.51 22.84 -3.95
C GLY A 140 -5.32 21.79 -4.72
N GLU A 141 -4.71 21.06 -5.68
CA GLU A 141 -5.37 19.95 -6.35
C GLU A 141 -5.44 18.71 -5.43
N LEU A 142 -6.35 17.78 -5.76
CA LEU A 142 -6.31 16.44 -5.19
C LEU A 142 -5.24 15.58 -5.89
N ALA A 143 -4.54 14.77 -5.10
CA ALA A 143 -3.76 13.67 -5.64
C ALA A 143 -4.69 12.48 -5.87
N GLU A 144 -4.88 12.12 -7.14
CA GLU A 144 -5.68 10.98 -7.56
C GLU A 144 -4.81 9.76 -7.77
N VAL A 145 -5.38 8.57 -7.61
CA VAL A 145 -4.76 7.30 -8.01
C VAL A 145 -5.17 7.00 -9.44
N ASP A 146 -4.19 6.84 -10.31
CA ASP A 146 -4.37 6.51 -11.72
C ASP A 146 -3.68 5.21 -12.10
N HIS A 147 -4.12 4.60 -13.21
CA HIS A 147 -3.51 3.43 -13.81
C HIS A 147 -2.34 3.83 -14.71
N ILE A 148 -1.16 3.26 -14.50
CA ILE A 148 0.00 3.48 -15.38
C ILE A 148 -0.34 2.99 -16.79
N VAL A 149 -0.70 1.71 -16.91
CA VAL A 149 -1.33 1.16 -18.12
C VAL A 149 -2.85 1.30 -17.96
N PRO A 150 -3.54 1.97 -18.90
CA PRO A 150 -4.98 2.23 -18.79
C PRO A 150 -5.81 0.98 -18.56
N PHE A 151 -6.83 1.09 -17.69
CA PHE A 151 -7.76 0.00 -17.39
C PHE A 151 -8.46 -0.54 -18.65
N SER A 152 -8.78 0.34 -19.60
CA SER A 152 -9.39 -0.03 -20.88
C SER A 152 -8.53 -0.98 -21.72
N LEU A 153 -7.21 -0.93 -21.56
CA LEU A 153 -6.26 -1.79 -22.28
C LEU A 153 -5.85 -3.03 -21.50
N ALA A 154 -5.77 -2.95 -20.18
CA ALA A 154 -5.30 -4.04 -19.31
C ALA A 154 -6.14 -4.17 -18.03
N PRO A 155 -7.41 -4.60 -18.14
CA PRO A 155 -8.29 -4.75 -16.98
C PRO A 155 -7.78 -5.78 -15.97
N GLU A 156 -6.99 -6.78 -16.39
CA GLU A 156 -6.38 -7.79 -15.52
C GLU A 156 -5.49 -7.20 -14.42
N VAL A 157 -4.87 -6.06 -14.68
CA VAL A 157 -4.01 -5.34 -13.71
C VAL A 157 -4.68 -4.07 -13.18
N GLY A 158 -5.98 -3.94 -13.34
CA GLY A 158 -6.73 -2.74 -12.92
C GLY A 158 -6.67 -2.49 -11.42
N ASN A 159 -6.69 -3.51 -10.61
CA ASN A 159 -6.56 -3.42 -9.15
C ASN A 159 -5.17 -3.85 -8.65
N ASP A 160 -4.20 -4.09 -9.54
CA ASP A 160 -2.85 -4.46 -9.14
C ASP A 160 -2.07 -3.22 -8.71
N LEU A 161 -1.50 -3.25 -7.51
CA LEU A 161 -0.72 -2.14 -6.96
C LEU A 161 0.48 -1.76 -7.83
N ALA A 162 1.04 -2.71 -8.59
CA ALA A 162 2.14 -2.45 -9.52
C ALA A 162 1.73 -1.48 -10.64
N ASN A 163 0.43 -1.44 -10.99
CA ASN A 163 -0.13 -0.58 -12.04
C ASN A 163 -0.71 0.74 -11.53
N LEU A 164 -0.65 1.03 -10.23
CA LEU A 164 -1.25 2.23 -9.65
C LEU A 164 -0.19 3.30 -9.34
N GLU A 165 -0.54 4.57 -9.60
CA GLU A 165 0.33 5.71 -9.34
C GLU A 165 -0.46 6.93 -8.87
N LEU A 166 0.08 7.62 -7.84
CA LEU A 166 -0.42 8.92 -7.40
C LEU A 166 -0.02 10.00 -8.38
N MET A 167 -0.96 10.86 -8.76
CA MET A 167 -0.67 12.03 -9.59
C MET A 167 -1.67 13.18 -9.34
N PRO A 168 -1.32 14.43 -9.69
CA PRO A 168 -2.28 15.54 -9.69
C PRO A 168 -3.49 15.28 -10.57
N ALA A 169 -4.69 15.67 -10.11
CA ALA A 169 -5.94 15.45 -10.82
C ALA A 169 -5.96 16.05 -12.24
N SER A 170 -5.35 17.23 -12.42
CA SER A 170 -5.22 17.83 -13.75
C SER A 170 -4.32 17.03 -14.71
N LEU A 171 -3.27 16.40 -14.20
CA LEU A 171 -2.41 15.51 -14.98
C LEU A 171 -3.13 14.21 -15.34
N ASN A 172 -3.88 13.65 -14.41
CA ASN A 172 -4.68 12.45 -14.64
C ASN A 172 -5.68 12.68 -15.78
N ARG A 173 -6.45 13.77 -15.73
CA ARG A 173 -7.37 14.16 -16.81
C ARG A 173 -6.67 14.36 -18.16
N ARG A 174 -5.49 15.00 -18.17
CA ARG A 174 -4.71 15.20 -19.42
C ARG A 174 -4.15 13.91 -19.98
N LYS A 175 -3.72 13.00 -19.11
CA LYS A 175 -3.19 11.68 -19.52
C LYS A 175 -4.28 10.86 -20.18
N SER A 176 -5.50 10.79 -19.58
CA SER A 176 -6.59 9.94 -20.08
C SER A 176 -6.07 8.52 -20.37
N ASP A 177 -6.57 7.87 -21.40
CA ASP A 177 -6.14 6.53 -21.86
C ASP A 177 -4.91 6.57 -22.80
N ARG A 178 -4.11 7.65 -22.74
CA ARG A 178 -2.93 7.74 -23.59
C ARG A 178 -1.85 6.78 -23.14
N VAL A 179 -1.26 6.09 -24.13
CA VAL A 179 -0.13 5.19 -23.94
C VAL A 179 1.06 5.66 -24.75
N GLY A 180 2.26 5.45 -24.23
CA GLY A 180 3.52 5.79 -24.87
C GLY A 180 4.59 4.79 -24.42
N GLN A 181 5.86 5.11 -24.65
CA GLN A 181 6.98 4.23 -24.32
C GLN A 181 7.02 3.82 -22.85
N ARG A 182 6.66 4.75 -21.93
CA ARG A 182 6.60 4.43 -20.49
C ARG A 182 5.59 3.33 -20.21
N GLN A 183 4.37 3.44 -20.73
CA GLN A 183 3.33 2.42 -20.56
C GLN A 183 3.72 1.10 -21.20
N MET A 184 4.42 1.13 -22.35
CA MET A 184 4.93 -0.07 -23.01
C MET A 184 5.96 -0.79 -22.11
N ALA A 185 6.90 -0.07 -21.50
CA ALA A 185 7.87 -0.66 -20.59
C ALA A 185 7.20 -1.35 -19.36
N TYR A 186 6.11 -0.76 -18.85
CA TYR A 186 5.31 -1.42 -17.81
C TYR A 186 4.58 -2.67 -18.34
N ALA A 187 4.03 -2.60 -19.55
CA ALA A 187 3.40 -3.76 -20.20
C ALA A 187 4.39 -4.92 -20.39
N ASP A 188 5.63 -4.62 -20.80
CA ASP A 188 6.70 -5.61 -20.91
C ASP A 188 7.01 -6.26 -19.54
N ALA A 189 7.12 -5.45 -18.49
CA ALA A 189 7.34 -5.92 -17.14
C ALA A 189 6.18 -6.79 -16.62
N PHE A 190 4.93 -6.37 -16.85
CA PHE A 190 3.73 -7.11 -16.48
C PHE A 190 3.62 -8.43 -17.25
N ARG A 191 3.95 -8.42 -18.54
CA ARG A 191 4.01 -9.64 -19.37
C ARG A 191 5.08 -10.60 -18.83
N GLY A 192 6.27 -10.09 -18.50
CA GLY A 192 7.37 -10.87 -17.93
C GLY A 192 7.08 -11.41 -16.53
N ALA A 193 6.15 -10.80 -15.78
CA ALA A 193 5.66 -11.26 -14.49
C ALA A 193 4.41 -12.15 -14.57
N GLY A 194 3.87 -12.39 -15.77
CA GLY A 194 2.65 -13.19 -15.98
C GLY A 194 1.35 -12.50 -15.54
N LEU A 195 1.35 -11.16 -15.40
CA LEU A 195 0.21 -10.39 -14.94
C LEU A 195 -0.77 -10.02 -16.05
N ILE A 196 -0.31 -9.99 -17.30
CA ILE A 196 -1.13 -9.77 -18.49
C ILE A 196 -0.89 -10.86 -19.54
N THR A 197 -1.89 -11.08 -20.37
CA THR A 197 -1.81 -12.07 -21.47
C THR A 197 -0.96 -11.56 -22.64
N PRO A 198 -0.48 -12.44 -23.55
CA PRO A 198 0.13 -12.02 -24.82
C PRO A 198 -0.78 -11.09 -25.63
N GLN A 199 -2.07 -11.38 -25.68
CA GLN A 199 -3.08 -10.61 -26.40
C GLN A 199 -3.22 -9.18 -25.83
N THR A 200 -3.27 -9.05 -24.50
CA THR A 200 -3.28 -7.74 -23.84
C THR A 200 -2.01 -6.94 -24.13
N HIS A 201 -0.85 -7.59 -24.09
CA HIS A 201 0.42 -6.96 -24.42
C HIS A 201 0.45 -6.43 -25.87
N GLU A 202 0.00 -7.23 -26.86
CA GLU A 202 -0.11 -6.80 -28.27
C GLU A 202 -1.11 -5.64 -28.44
N ARG A 203 -2.25 -5.67 -27.74
CA ARG A 203 -3.22 -4.56 -27.76
C ARG A 203 -2.58 -3.24 -27.29
N ILE A 204 -1.78 -3.27 -26.21
CA ILE A 204 -1.07 -2.09 -25.70
C ILE A 204 -0.03 -1.62 -26.74
N ARG A 205 0.73 -2.55 -27.34
CA ARG A 205 1.72 -2.25 -28.39
C ARG A 205 1.07 -1.58 -29.59
N GLY A 206 -0.06 -2.09 -30.07
CA GLY A 206 -0.84 -1.49 -31.15
C GLY A 206 -1.32 -0.07 -30.83
N ALA A 207 -1.78 0.16 -29.59
CA ALA A 207 -2.20 1.49 -29.13
C ALA A 207 -1.04 2.50 -29.06
N VAL A 208 0.19 2.06 -28.78
CA VAL A 208 1.40 2.91 -28.84
C VAL A 208 1.79 3.23 -30.29
N ALA A 209 1.73 2.25 -31.20
CA ALA A 209 2.09 2.41 -32.61
C ALA A 209 1.11 3.29 -33.38
N GLY A 210 -0.19 3.18 -33.14
CA GLY A 210 -1.24 3.95 -33.82
C GLY A 210 -1.29 5.44 -33.49
N ARG A 211 -0.36 5.96 -32.68
CA ARG A 211 -0.24 7.38 -32.28
C ARG A 211 1.01 8.08 -32.81
N ARG A 212 1.70 7.46 -33.75
CA ARG A 212 2.84 8.10 -34.46
C ARG A 212 2.39 8.90 -35.65
#